data_5505e8de9e045cbffc2140472df5a079
#
_entry.id   5505e8de9e045cbffc2140472df5a079
#
_cell.length_a   1.000
_cell.length_b   1.000
_cell.length_c   1.000
_cell.angle_alpha   90.00
_cell.angle_beta   90.00
_cell.angle_gamma   90.00
#
_symmetry.space_group_name_H-M   'P 1'
#
loop_
_entity.id
_entity.type
_entity.pdbx_description
1 polymer ?
#
loop_
_entity_poly.entity_id
_entity_poly.type
_entity_poly.pdbx_seq_one_letter_code
_entity_poly.pdbx_strand_id
1 'polypeptide(L)'
;LVGGATRVAQIQSKGRSLLKVDVSFHGDGEVEWMAGDAERDRELATLDQRIELLRAQVNEPMLGDDLKALRKAKLEEIISRREALAAAPVTTPTDRSVATARLVPLESTFPKDEKVQAIEKAYDVDVGLLNLAYAKEKGVSCVAATQEKPGIVGSKVCVSCHAEAERVWLTTKHPLAYKALEAQGKQLHLDCVGCHVTGWQQPDGVCRIDQLEGRTEVGCESCHGPGSNHAKAPAKTNIARGVDPKTCVGCHDRENSPQFDYDTYVEKVLGPGHDR
;
A
#
# COMPACT_ATOMS: atom_id res chain seq x y z
N LEU A 1 -28.80 10.44 10.26
CA LEU A 1 -30.18 9.94 10.16
C LEU A 1 -30.77 10.30 8.80
N VAL A 2 -31.21 9.30 8.03
CA VAL A 2 -31.96 9.52 6.81
C VAL A 2 -33.41 9.09 7.11
N GLY A 3 -34.38 10.01 6.92
CA GLY A 3 -35.79 9.71 7.17
C GLY A 3 -36.17 9.51 8.65
N GLY A 4 -35.51 10.18 9.58
CA GLY A 4 -35.89 10.23 11.01
C GLY A 4 -35.53 8.99 11.84
N ALA A 5 -35.76 7.79 11.33
CA ALA A 5 -35.53 6.51 12.06
C ALA A 5 -34.46 5.62 11.40
N THR A 6 -34.12 5.85 10.14
CA THR A 6 -33.14 5.03 9.41
C THR A 6 -31.71 5.45 9.76
N ARG A 7 -30.89 4.49 10.16
CA ARG A 7 -29.45 4.66 10.34
C ARG A 7 -28.71 4.19 9.10
N VAL A 8 -27.80 5.01 8.61
CA VAL A 8 -26.92 4.65 7.50
C VAL A 8 -25.50 4.54 8.02
N ALA A 9 -24.84 3.43 7.77
CA ALA A 9 -23.44 3.23 8.04
C ALA A 9 -22.71 2.88 6.75
N GLN A 10 -21.62 3.57 6.49
CA GLN A 10 -20.76 3.32 5.36
C GLN A 10 -19.41 2.79 5.85
N ILE A 11 -19.03 1.62 5.37
CA ILE A 11 -17.68 1.05 5.59
C ILE A 11 -16.71 1.60 4.56
N GLN A 12 -15.42 1.57 4.88
CA GLN A 12 -14.36 1.96 3.95
C GLN A 12 -14.33 1.04 2.72
N SER A 13 -13.82 1.54 1.61
CA SER A 13 -13.65 0.79 0.37
C SER A 13 -12.70 -0.42 0.52
N LYS A 14 -12.77 -1.36 -0.42
CA LYS A 14 -11.87 -2.52 -0.57
C LYS A 14 -11.90 -3.55 0.58
N GLY A 15 -13.02 -3.67 1.30
CA GLY A 15 -13.19 -4.74 2.29
C GLY A 15 -12.23 -4.68 3.48
N ARG A 16 -11.70 -3.50 3.83
CA ARG A 16 -10.74 -3.34 4.94
C ARG A 16 -11.38 -3.40 6.32
N SER A 17 -12.69 -3.31 6.40
CA SER A 17 -13.44 -3.39 7.65
C SER A 17 -14.81 -4.02 7.46
N LEU A 18 -15.31 -4.62 8.51
CA LEU A 18 -16.69 -5.07 8.65
C LEU A 18 -17.45 -4.12 9.58
N LEU A 19 -18.70 -3.84 9.25
CA LEU A 19 -19.62 -3.24 10.20
C LEU A 19 -20.29 -4.39 10.97
N LYS A 20 -20.02 -4.47 12.27
CA LYS A 20 -20.71 -5.38 13.18
C LYS A 20 -21.84 -4.63 13.89
N VAL A 21 -23.06 -5.14 13.76
CA VAL A 21 -24.22 -4.63 14.50
C VAL A 21 -24.65 -5.71 15.48
N ASP A 22 -24.63 -5.37 16.76
CA ASP A 22 -25.14 -6.22 17.85
C ASP A 22 -26.50 -5.66 18.28
N VAL A 23 -27.51 -6.52 18.29
CA VAL A 23 -28.88 -6.15 18.73
C VAL A 23 -29.30 -7.04 19.91
N SER A 24 -29.67 -6.41 21.00
CA SER A 24 -30.21 -7.08 22.17
C SER A 24 -31.68 -6.72 22.31
N PHE A 25 -32.57 -7.71 22.31
CA PHE A 25 -34.01 -7.52 22.41
C PHE A 25 -34.45 -7.78 23.85
N HIS A 26 -35.19 -6.83 24.40
CA HIS A 26 -35.86 -6.95 25.73
C HIS A 26 -37.28 -6.40 25.62
N GLY A 27 -38.28 -7.30 25.68
CA GLY A 27 -39.70 -6.91 25.53
C GLY A 27 -40.08 -6.53 24.10
N ASP A 28 -41.25 -5.93 23.94
CA ASP A 28 -41.85 -5.58 22.64
C ASP A 28 -41.59 -4.11 22.24
N GLY A 29 -40.65 -3.44 22.90
CA GLY A 29 -40.32 -2.02 22.66
C GLY A 29 -39.49 -1.82 21.42
N GLU A 30 -39.45 -0.56 20.95
CA GLU A 30 -38.57 -0.13 19.86
C GLU A 30 -37.09 -0.33 20.23
N VAL A 31 -36.25 -0.67 19.22
CA VAL A 31 -34.83 -0.82 19.40
C VAL A 31 -34.17 0.56 19.46
N GLU A 32 -33.62 0.92 20.60
CA GLU A 32 -32.87 2.15 20.78
C GLU A 32 -31.43 1.97 20.28
N TRP A 33 -30.98 2.82 19.36
CA TRP A 33 -29.58 2.86 18.96
C TRP A 33 -28.73 3.54 20.03
N MET A 34 -27.96 2.77 20.74
CA MET A 34 -26.89 3.31 21.55
C MET A 34 -25.80 3.84 20.60
N ALA A 35 -25.32 5.05 20.88
CA ALA A 35 -24.02 5.45 20.37
C ALA A 35 -23.06 4.37 20.87
N GLY A 36 -22.61 3.48 19.97
CA GLY A 36 -21.53 2.56 20.30
C GLY A 36 -20.44 3.38 20.99
N ASP A 37 -19.65 2.78 21.86
CA ASP A 37 -18.66 3.46 22.71
C ASP A 37 -17.73 4.37 21.90
N ALA A 38 -18.29 5.48 21.38
CA ALA A 38 -17.54 6.43 20.51
C ALA A 38 -16.36 7.04 21.26
N GLU A 39 -16.39 7.03 22.58
CA GLU A 39 -15.28 7.41 23.43
C GLU A 39 -14.24 6.30 23.52
N ARG A 40 -14.70 5.05 23.72
CA ARG A 40 -13.87 3.85 23.69
C ARG A 40 -13.22 3.65 22.32
N ASP A 41 -13.96 3.79 21.23
CA ASP A 41 -13.43 3.66 19.87
C ASP A 41 -12.39 4.74 19.56
N ARG A 42 -12.60 5.97 20.05
CA ARG A 42 -11.60 7.05 19.97
C ARG A 42 -10.36 6.75 20.81
N GLU A 43 -10.53 6.20 22.01
CA GLU A 43 -9.41 5.82 22.84
C GLU A 43 -8.63 4.66 22.22
N LEU A 44 -9.31 3.62 21.70
CA LEU A 44 -8.68 2.51 20.96
C LEU A 44 -7.90 3.03 19.76
N ALA A 45 -8.48 3.89 18.95
CA ALA A 45 -7.79 4.49 17.80
C ALA A 45 -6.55 5.30 18.21
N THR A 46 -6.63 6.01 19.33
CA THR A 46 -5.48 6.76 19.89
C THR A 46 -4.38 5.83 20.36
N LEU A 47 -4.75 4.70 21.02
CA LEU A 47 -3.79 3.70 21.46
C LEU A 47 -3.14 2.99 20.26
N ASP A 48 -3.90 2.68 19.20
CA ASP A 48 -3.38 2.08 17.98
C ASP A 48 -2.35 2.99 17.29
N GLN A 49 -2.64 4.28 17.14
CA GLN A 49 -1.66 5.25 16.62
C GLN A 49 -0.38 5.31 17.46
N ARG A 50 -0.53 5.26 18.78
CA ARG A 50 0.61 5.31 19.70
C ARG A 50 1.45 4.02 19.68
N ILE A 51 0.81 2.86 19.49
CA ILE A 51 1.47 1.57 19.27
C ILE A 51 2.32 1.62 18.01
N GLU A 52 1.78 2.10 16.90
CA GLU A 52 2.51 2.22 15.63
C GLU A 52 3.71 3.15 15.75
N LEU A 53 3.54 4.31 16.40
CA LEU A 53 4.64 5.24 16.64
C LEU A 53 5.77 4.62 17.48
N LEU A 54 5.41 3.91 18.55
CA LEU A 54 6.39 3.26 19.42
C LEU A 54 7.08 2.08 18.73
N ARG A 55 6.38 1.31 17.90
CA ARG A 55 6.96 0.24 17.08
C ARG A 55 8.03 0.80 16.13
N ALA A 56 7.74 1.90 15.46
CA ALA A 56 8.71 2.58 14.61
C ALA A 56 9.94 3.02 15.40
N GLN A 57 9.73 3.62 16.58
CA GLN A 57 10.81 4.10 17.45
C GLN A 57 11.67 2.98 18.07
N VAL A 58 11.09 1.82 18.38
CA VAL A 58 11.84 0.63 18.88
C VAL A 58 12.73 0.04 17.79
N ASN A 59 12.32 0.15 16.53
CA ASN A 59 13.06 -0.38 15.39
C ASN A 59 14.11 0.59 14.83
N GLU A 60 14.30 1.74 15.45
CA GLU A 60 15.27 2.76 15.01
C GLU A 60 16.72 2.24 15.16
N PRO A 61 17.51 2.16 14.07
CA PRO A 61 18.82 1.48 14.07
C PRO A 61 19.86 2.09 14.99
N MET A 62 19.76 3.41 15.25
CA MET A 62 20.73 4.17 16.07
C MET A 62 20.31 4.30 17.53
N LEU A 63 19.25 3.62 17.96
CA LEU A 63 18.77 3.71 19.33
C LEU A 63 19.66 2.89 20.27
N GLY A 64 20.17 3.52 21.33
CA GLY A 64 20.93 2.84 22.38
C GLY A 64 20.06 1.80 23.12
N ASP A 65 20.70 0.71 23.55
CA ASP A 65 20.00 -0.46 24.12
C ASP A 65 19.11 -0.12 25.32
N ASP A 66 19.55 0.77 26.22
CA ASP A 66 18.75 1.19 27.38
C ASP A 66 17.45 1.91 26.97
N LEU A 67 17.56 2.78 25.98
CA LEU A 67 16.39 3.52 25.45
C LEU A 67 15.46 2.58 24.68
N LYS A 68 16.01 1.61 23.97
CA LYS A 68 15.27 0.58 23.26
C LYS A 68 14.48 -0.31 24.21
N ALA A 69 15.11 -0.72 25.34
CA ALA A 69 14.45 -1.48 26.39
C ALA A 69 13.29 -0.71 27.03
N LEU A 70 13.51 0.59 27.33
CA LEU A 70 12.48 1.45 27.90
C LEU A 70 11.29 1.64 26.97
N ARG A 71 11.56 1.88 25.67
CA ARG A 71 10.49 2.04 24.65
C ARG A 71 9.73 0.73 24.43
N LYS A 72 10.44 -0.41 24.46
CA LYS A 72 9.81 -1.73 24.36
C LYS A 72 8.86 -2.00 25.53
N ALA A 73 9.29 -1.73 26.76
CA ALA A 73 8.44 -1.86 27.95
C ALA A 73 7.21 -0.94 27.83
N LYS A 74 7.36 0.29 27.34
CA LYS A 74 6.24 1.20 27.13
C LYS A 74 5.29 0.74 26.03
N LEU A 75 5.82 0.12 24.97
CA LEU A 75 5.02 -0.48 23.92
C LEU A 75 4.17 -1.64 24.45
N GLU A 76 4.75 -2.53 25.25
CA GLU A 76 4.06 -3.65 25.89
C GLU A 76 2.95 -3.16 26.85
N GLU A 77 3.21 -2.14 27.65
CA GLU A 77 2.21 -1.49 28.51
C GLU A 77 1.01 -0.97 27.73
N ILE A 78 1.25 -0.28 26.60
CA ILE A 78 0.18 0.31 25.78
C ILE A 78 -0.60 -0.76 25.04
N ILE A 79 0.07 -1.81 24.53
CA ILE A 79 -0.60 -2.97 23.94
C ILE A 79 -1.53 -3.63 24.96
N SER A 80 -1.04 -3.90 26.16
CA SER A 80 -1.85 -4.50 27.24
C SER A 80 -3.07 -3.63 27.62
N ARG A 81 -2.88 -2.31 27.71
CA ARG A 81 -3.99 -1.38 27.95
C ARG A 81 -5.02 -1.40 26.81
N ARG A 82 -4.55 -1.43 25.57
CA ARG A 82 -5.41 -1.52 24.37
C ARG A 82 -6.23 -2.81 24.37
N GLU A 83 -5.60 -3.94 24.69
CA GLU A 83 -6.25 -5.26 24.78
C GLU A 83 -7.29 -5.29 25.90
N ALA A 84 -6.95 -4.78 27.07
CA ALA A 84 -7.89 -4.69 28.20
C ALA A 84 -9.11 -3.83 27.86
N LEU A 85 -8.90 -2.68 27.20
CA LEU A 85 -9.98 -1.81 26.76
C LEU A 85 -10.84 -2.48 25.68
N ALA A 86 -10.22 -3.21 24.75
CA ALA A 86 -10.94 -3.94 23.70
C ALA A 86 -11.77 -5.12 24.26
N ALA A 87 -11.27 -5.77 25.30
CA ALA A 87 -11.94 -6.90 25.94
C ALA A 87 -13.00 -6.48 26.97
N ALA A 88 -13.01 -5.21 27.40
CA ALA A 88 -13.98 -4.75 28.40
C ALA A 88 -15.43 -4.97 27.89
N PRO A 89 -16.31 -5.59 28.68
CA PRO A 89 -17.67 -5.85 28.25
C PRO A 89 -18.42 -4.54 28.01
N VAL A 90 -19.13 -4.46 26.91
CA VAL A 90 -20.11 -3.39 26.68
C VAL A 90 -21.30 -3.70 27.60
N THR A 91 -21.56 -2.83 28.54
CA THR A 91 -22.75 -2.95 29.40
C THR A 91 -23.98 -2.64 28.56
N THR A 92 -24.63 -3.67 28.06
CA THR A 92 -25.94 -3.56 27.42
C THR A 92 -27.03 -3.41 28.48
N PRO A 93 -27.90 -2.40 28.36
CA PRO A 93 -29.10 -2.34 29.24
C PRO A 93 -29.92 -3.63 29.12
N THR A 94 -30.45 -4.10 30.25
CA THR A 94 -31.29 -5.29 30.30
C THR A 94 -32.78 -4.96 30.44
N ASP A 95 -33.11 -3.68 30.46
CA ASP A 95 -34.46 -3.14 30.64
C ASP A 95 -35.14 -2.65 29.36
N ARG A 96 -34.37 -2.61 28.23
CA ARG A 96 -34.86 -2.16 26.93
C ARG A 96 -34.08 -2.80 25.78
N SER A 97 -34.71 -2.83 24.61
CA SER A 97 -34.05 -3.29 23.36
C SER A 97 -33.07 -2.26 22.85
N VAL A 98 -31.85 -2.69 22.58
CA VAL A 98 -30.76 -1.79 22.11
C VAL A 98 -30.01 -2.38 20.93
N ALA A 99 -29.50 -1.50 20.06
CA ALA A 99 -28.57 -1.84 18.99
C ALA A 99 -27.29 -1.01 19.10
N THR A 100 -26.15 -1.64 18.92
CA THR A 100 -24.84 -1.00 18.81
C THR A 100 -24.19 -1.36 17.48
N ALA A 101 -23.41 -0.44 16.92
CA ALA A 101 -22.67 -0.69 15.70
C ALA A 101 -21.20 -0.33 15.91
N ARG A 102 -20.30 -1.22 15.43
CA ARG A 102 -18.86 -0.96 15.45
C ARG A 102 -18.19 -1.39 14.16
N LEU A 103 -17.16 -0.67 13.78
CA LEU A 103 -16.27 -1.07 12.70
C LEU A 103 -15.21 -2.04 13.24
N VAL A 104 -15.10 -3.20 12.59
CA VAL A 104 -14.06 -4.20 12.87
C VAL A 104 -13.07 -4.16 11.73
N PRO A 105 -11.82 -3.67 11.93
CA PRO A 105 -10.80 -3.70 10.89
C PRO A 105 -10.46 -5.16 10.57
N LEU A 106 -10.33 -5.47 9.28
CA LEU A 106 -9.88 -6.78 8.81
C LEU A 106 -8.36 -6.74 8.65
N GLU A 107 -7.67 -7.34 9.61
CA GLU A 107 -6.22 -7.43 9.63
C GLU A 107 -5.73 -8.70 8.91
N SER A 108 -4.49 -8.68 8.43
CA SER A 108 -3.87 -9.83 7.75
C SER A 108 -3.71 -11.07 8.66
N THR A 109 -3.82 -10.87 9.96
CA THR A 109 -3.74 -11.92 11.00
C THR A 109 -5.03 -12.72 11.13
N PHE A 110 -6.16 -12.24 10.59
CA PHE A 110 -7.40 -13.00 10.63
C PHE A 110 -7.28 -14.32 9.84
N PRO A 111 -7.86 -15.41 10.35
CA PRO A 111 -7.94 -16.66 9.61
C PRO A 111 -8.62 -16.44 8.25
N LYS A 112 -8.03 -16.99 7.21
CA LYS A 112 -8.56 -16.92 5.86
C LYS A 112 -9.33 -18.19 5.53
N ASP A 113 -10.51 -18.04 4.95
CA ASP A 113 -11.28 -19.17 4.46
C ASP A 113 -10.61 -19.75 3.20
N GLU A 114 -10.25 -21.03 3.25
CA GLU A 114 -9.52 -21.70 2.15
C GLU A 114 -10.31 -21.75 0.84
N LYS A 115 -11.64 -21.88 0.92
CA LYS A 115 -12.50 -21.92 -0.27
C LYS A 115 -12.56 -20.55 -0.94
N VAL A 116 -12.67 -19.47 -0.14
CA VAL A 116 -12.65 -18.10 -0.64
C VAL A 116 -11.28 -17.77 -1.26
N GLN A 117 -10.19 -18.20 -0.62
CA GLN A 117 -8.85 -18.02 -1.21
C GLN A 117 -8.67 -18.79 -2.53
N ALA A 118 -9.25 -19.98 -2.65
CA ALA A 118 -9.20 -20.73 -3.90
C ALA A 118 -9.97 -20.01 -5.03
N ILE A 119 -11.12 -19.41 -4.70
CA ILE A 119 -11.91 -18.60 -5.64
C ILE A 119 -11.11 -17.34 -6.05
N GLU A 120 -10.51 -16.63 -5.09
CA GLU A 120 -9.68 -15.44 -5.38
C GLU A 120 -8.53 -15.80 -6.33
N LYS A 121 -7.80 -16.88 -6.05
CA LYS A 121 -6.69 -17.33 -6.90
C LYS A 121 -7.16 -17.71 -8.31
N ALA A 122 -8.27 -18.41 -8.43
CA ALA A 122 -8.84 -18.77 -9.74
C ALA A 122 -9.23 -17.50 -10.51
N TYR A 123 -9.88 -16.55 -9.86
CA TYR A 123 -10.24 -15.25 -10.44
C TYR A 123 -9.01 -14.47 -10.93
N ASP A 124 -7.94 -14.39 -10.12
CA ASP A 124 -6.70 -13.69 -10.48
C ASP A 124 -6.06 -14.30 -11.74
N VAL A 125 -6.08 -15.63 -11.88
CA VAL A 125 -5.60 -16.33 -13.08
C VAL A 125 -6.48 -16.02 -14.29
N ASP A 126 -7.79 -16.15 -14.16
CA ASP A 126 -8.73 -15.94 -15.27
C ASP A 126 -8.68 -14.50 -15.78
N VAL A 127 -8.69 -13.51 -14.89
CA VAL A 127 -8.53 -12.10 -15.26
C VAL A 127 -7.20 -11.85 -15.96
N GLY A 128 -6.12 -12.44 -15.46
CA GLY A 128 -4.81 -12.34 -16.09
C GLY A 128 -4.81 -12.87 -17.53
N LEU A 129 -5.38 -14.05 -17.75
CA LEU A 129 -5.51 -14.66 -19.08
C LEU A 129 -6.39 -13.83 -20.02
N LEU A 130 -7.50 -13.27 -19.51
CA LEU A 130 -8.36 -12.37 -20.28
C LEU A 130 -7.62 -11.09 -20.67
N ASN A 131 -6.84 -10.49 -19.79
CA ASN A 131 -6.03 -9.31 -20.07
C ASN A 131 -4.99 -9.58 -21.16
N LEU A 132 -4.33 -10.74 -21.12
CA LEU A 132 -3.39 -11.17 -22.17
C LEU A 132 -4.08 -11.39 -23.52
N ALA A 133 -5.20 -12.10 -23.52
CA ALA A 133 -5.97 -12.37 -24.74
C ALA A 133 -6.46 -11.06 -25.36
N TYR A 134 -7.04 -10.16 -24.57
CA TYR A 134 -7.48 -8.84 -25.01
C TYR A 134 -6.34 -8.01 -25.61
N ALA A 135 -5.22 -7.92 -24.90
CA ALA A 135 -4.07 -7.16 -25.38
C ALA A 135 -3.51 -7.69 -26.70
N LYS A 136 -3.51 -9.03 -26.89
CA LYS A 136 -3.11 -9.68 -28.12
C LYS A 136 -4.10 -9.41 -29.26
N GLU A 137 -5.41 -9.58 -29.00
CA GLU A 137 -6.48 -9.32 -29.98
C GLU A 137 -6.46 -7.87 -30.47
N LYS A 138 -6.29 -6.92 -29.55
CA LYS A 138 -6.28 -5.48 -29.88
C LYS A 138 -4.92 -4.99 -30.40
N GLY A 139 -3.90 -5.84 -30.48
CA GLY A 139 -2.56 -5.44 -30.92
C GLY A 139 -1.95 -4.36 -30.02
N VAL A 140 -2.22 -4.42 -28.70
CA VAL A 140 -1.69 -3.44 -27.75
C VAL A 140 -0.16 -3.42 -27.80
N SER A 141 0.42 -2.26 -28.05
CA SER A 141 1.86 -2.02 -28.05
C SER A 141 2.15 -0.61 -27.57
N CYS A 142 3.35 -0.39 -27.04
CA CYS A 142 3.80 0.96 -26.74
C CYS A 142 4.11 1.72 -28.02
N VAL A 143 3.90 3.03 -27.99
CA VAL A 143 4.40 3.91 -29.06
C VAL A 143 5.94 3.96 -29.03
N ALA A 144 6.56 4.10 -30.18
CA ALA A 144 8.00 4.27 -30.25
C ALA A 144 8.42 5.64 -29.70
N ALA A 145 9.59 5.68 -29.05
CA ALA A 145 10.17 6.94 -28.61
C ALA A 145 10.59 7.82 -29.78
N THR A 146 10.43 9.13 -29.57
CA THR A 146 10.98 10.18 -30.46
C THR A 146 11.83 11.13 -29.64
N GLN A 147 12.48 12.11 -30.32
CA GLN A 147 13.22 13.13 -29.59
C GLN A 147 12.32 14.02 -28.73
N GLU A 148 11.10 14.32 -29.22
CA GLU A 148 10.09 15.12 -28.49
C GLU A 148 9.36 14.34 -27.41
N LYS A 149 9.28 13.01 -27.59
CA LYS A 149 8.67 12.07 -26.63
C LYS A 149 9.68 10.98 -26.30
N PRO A 150 10.62 11.25 -25.39
CA PRO A 150 11.62 10.27 -25.02
C PRO A 150 10.97 9.02 -24.41
N GLY A 151 11.62 7.89 -24.58
CA GLY A 151 11.14 6.60 -24.14
C GLY A 151 12.02 5.96 -23.07
N ILE A 152 11.56 4.82 -22.60
CA ILE A 152 12.18 4.02 -21.56
C ILE A 152 13.30 3.17 -22.18
N VAL A 153 14.49 3.22 -21.60
CA VAL A 153 15.66 2.43 -22.01
C VAL A 153 15.95 1.27 -21.05
N GLY A 154 15.44 1.33 -19.81
CA GLY A 154 15.66 0.36 -18.75
C GLY A 154 16.93 0.60 -17.93
N SER A 155 16.90 0.17 -16.66
CA SER A 155 17.97 0.46 -15.68
C SER A 155 19.35 -0.04 -16.11
N LYS A 156 19.45 -1.12 -16.88
CA LYS A 156 20.72 -1.66 -17.39
C LYS A 156 21.53 -0.65 -18.21
N VAL A 157 20.88 0.27 -18.90
CA VAL A 157 21.55 1.34 -19.64
C VAL A 157 22.12 2.37 -18.68
N CYS A 158 21.39 2.70 -17.62
CA CYS A 158 21.75 3.71 -16.63
C CYS A 158 22.97 3.30 -15.79
N VAL A 159 23.01 2.04 -15.33
CA VAL A 159 24.03 1.54 -14.41
C VAL A 159 25.44 1.49 -15.02
N SER A 160 25.55 1.49 -16.35
CA SER A 160 26.85 1.56 -17.04
C SER A 160 27.64 2.83 -16.69
N CYS A 161 26.95 3.93 -16.34
CA CYS A 161 27.55 5.20 -15.92
C CYS A 161 27.26 5.55 -14.45
N HIS A 162 26.19 5.03 -13.87
CA HIS A 162 25.69 5.38 -12.54
C HIS A 162 25.77 4.20 -11.53
N ALA A 163 26.93 3.51 -11.48
CA ALA A 163 27.13 2.33 -10.64
C ALA A 163 26.98 2.57 -9.14
N GLU A 164 27.25 3.80 -8.65
CA GLU A 164 27.07 4.14 -7.23
C GLU A 164 25.57 4.27 -6.87
N ALA A 165 24.80 4.91 -7.73
CA ALA A 165 23.36 5.00 -7.58
C ALA A 165 22.69 3.62 -7.65
N GLU A 166 23.18 2.74 -8.53
CA GLU A 166 22.72 1.33 -8.57
C GLU A 166 22.92 0.62 -7.24
N ARG A 167 24.10 0.78 -6.62
CA ARG A 167 24.38 0.15 -5.31
C ARG A 167 23.38 0.56 -4.23
N VAL A 168 23.01 1.85 -4.19
CA VAL A 168 21.99 2.35 -3.27
C VAL A 168 20.63 1.75 -3.61
N TRP A 169 20.21 1.81 -4.88
CA TRP A 169 18.94 1.28 -5.34
C TRP A 169 18.79 -0.22 -5.03
N LEU A 170 19.83 -1.03 -5.19
CA LEU A 170 19.85 -2.46 -4.85
C LEU A 170 19.61 -2.75 -3.37
N THR A 171 19.83 -1.80 -2.46
CA THR A 171 19.51 -1.97 -1.03
C THR A 171 18.03 -1.78 -0.72
N THR A 172 17.27 -1.25 -1.67
CA THR A 172 15.83 -0.98 -1.51
C THR A 172 14.97 -2.18 -1.94
N LYS A 173 13.65 -2.06 -1.80
CA LYS A 173 12.70 -3.06 -2.31
C LYS A 173 12.32 -2.85 -3.78
N HIS A 174 12.68 -1.71 -4.38
CA HIS A 174 12.32 -1.34 -5.73
C HIS A 174 12.79 -2.34 -6.81
N PRO A 175 14.01 -2.91 -6.74
CA PRO A 175 14.46 -3.95 -7.68
C PRO A 175 13.59 -5.22 -7.67
N LEU A 176 12.89 -5.47 -6.59
CA LEU A 176 12.09 -6.67 -6.38
C LEU A 176 10.58 -6.41 -6.52
N ALA A 177 10.19 -5.26 -7.05
CA ALA A 177 8.80 -4.83 -7.08
C ALA A 177 7.89 -5.83 -7.80
N TYR A 178 8.27 -6.31 -8.98
CA TYR A 178 7.47 -7.27 -9.73
C TYR A 178 7.44 -8.67 -9.08
N LYS A 179 8.54 -9.08 -8.46
CA LYS A 179 8.60 -10.35 -7.70
C LYS A 179 7.61 -10.39 -6.54
N ALA A 180 7.28 -9.24 -5.97
CA ALA A 180 6.26 -9.16 -4.93
C ALA A 180 4.85 -9.49 -5.48
N LEU A 181 4.56 -9.18 -6.74
CA LEU A 181 3.32 -9.59 -7.41
C LEU A 181 3.34 -11.08 -7.75
N GLU A 182 4.46 -11.60 -8.28
CA GLU A 182 4.62 -13.02 -8.59
C GLU A 182 4.40 -13.90 -7.35
N ALA A 183 4.94 -13.50 -6.22
CA ALA A 183 4.77 -14.20 -4.94
C ALA A 183 3.30 -14.28 -4.47
N GLN A 184 2.44 -13.36 -4.95
CA GLN A 184 1.02 -13.31 -4.62
C GLN A 184 0.11 -13.80 -5.77
N GLY A 185 0.69 -14.22 -6.92
CA GLY A 185 -0.07 -14.61 -8.11
C GLY A 185 -0.75 -13.44 -8.83
N LYS A 186 -0.35 -12.18 -8.53
CA LYS A 186 -0.99 -10.95 -9.06
C LYS A 186 -0.20 -10.28 -10.18
N GLN A 187 0.80 -10.94 -10.73
CA GLN A 187 1.68 -10.41 -11.77
C GLN A 187 0.97 -10.10 -13.11
N LEU A 188 -0.24 -10.60 -13.31
CA LEU A 188 -1.05 -10.35 -14.50
C LEU A 188 -2.19 -9.33 -14.25
N HIS A 189 -2.25 -8.74 -13.08
CA HIS A 189 -3.25 -7.74 -12.70
C HIS A 189 -2.83 -6.35 -13.19
N LEU A 190 -3.62 -5.74 -14.08
CA LEU A 190 -3.29 -4.42 -14.66
C LEU A 190 -3.28 -3.31 -13.61
N ASP A 191 -4.13 -3.40 -12.58
CA ASP A 191 -4.16 -2.43 -11.46
C ASP A 191 -2.91 -2.47 -10.59
N CYS A 192 -2.15 -3.57 -10.62
CA CYS A 192 -0.94 -3.74 -9.83
C CYS A 192 0.32 -3.42 -10.64
N VAL A 193 0.36 -3.88 -11.89
CA VAL A 193 1.57 -3.87 -12.74
C VAL A 193 2.11 -2.45 -12.95
N GLY A 194 1.23 -1.44 -13.09
CA GLY A 194 1.63 -0.07 -13.34
C GLY A 194 2.62 0.50 -12.32
N CYS A 195 2.49 0.10 -11.04
CA CYS A 195 3.39 0.50 -9.96
C CYS A 195 4.57 -0.45 -9.75
N HIS A 196 4.58 -1.62 -10.39
CA HIS A 196 5.55 -2.67 -10.16
C HIS A 196 6.50 -2.94 -11.34
N VAL A 197 6.35 -2.17 -12.44
CA VAL A 197 7.24 -2.21 -13.61
C VAL A 197 7.74 -0.81 -13.96
N THR A 198 8.83 -0.72 -14.71
CA THR A 198 9.34 0.55 -15.20
C THR A 198 8.68 0.93 -16.53
N GLY A 199 8.11 2.13 -16.62
CA GLY A 199 7.60 2.70 -17.86
C GLY A 199 6.28 2.11 -18.34
N TRP A 200 5.35 1.78 -17.43
CA TRP A 200 4.01 1.34 -17.79
C TRP A 200 3.30 2.35 -18.69
N GLN A 201 2.85 1.89 -19.87
CA GLN A 201 2.18 2.68 -20.90
C GLN A 201 2.96 3.89 -21.43
N GLN A 202 4.29 3.89 -21.26
CA GLN A 202 5.16 4.94 -21.78
C GLN A 202 5.81 4.54 -23.11
N PRO A 203 6.32 5.50 -23.90
CA PRO A 203 7.06 5.18 -25.12
C PRO A 203 8.23 4.23 -24.86
N ASP A 204 8.38 3.19 -25.69
CA ASP A 204 9.35 2.10 -25.55
C ASP A 204 9.35 1.42 -24.15
N GLY A 205 8.28 1.61 -23.38
CA GLY A 205 8.10 1.03 -22.04
C GLY A 205 7.42 -0.33 -22.06
N VAL A 206 6.58 -0.57 -21.06
CA VAL A 206 5.75 -1.78 -20.91
C VAL A 206 4.30 -1.44 -21.22
N CYS A 207 3.71 -2.03 -22.25
CA CYS A 207 2.30 -1.88 -22.58
C CYS A 207 1.52 -3.21 -22.52
N ARG A 208 2.25 -4.31 -22.39
CA ARG A 208 1.68 -5.66 -22.25
C ARG A 208 2.42 -6.41 -21.15
N ILE A 209 1.67 -7.11 -20.33
CA ILE A 209 2.20 -7.87 -19.18
C ILE A 209 2.94 -9.15 -19.57
N ASP A 210 2.89 -9.56 -20.82
CA ASP A 210 3.71 -10.65 -21.39
C ASP A 210 4.96 -10.14 -22.16
N GLN A 211 5.20 -8.84 -22.16
CA GLN A 211 6.32 -8.19 -22.86
C GLN A 211 7.03 -7.20 -21.91
N LEU A 212 7.61 -7.72 -20.86
CA LEU A 212 8.23 -6.91 -19.80
C LEU A 212 9.68 -6.49 -20.13
N GLU A 213 10.37 -7.22 -21.01
CA GLU A 213 11.70 -6.93 -21.55
C GLU A 213 12.74 -6.47 -20.51
N GLY A 214 12.77 -7.12 -19.33
CA GLY A 214 13.70 -6.78 -18.26
C GLY A 214 13.33 -5.53 -17.45
N ARG A 215 12.08 -5.06 -17.53
CA ARG A 215 11.53 -3.92 -16.77
C ARG A 215 10.66 -4.36 -15.58
N THR A 216 10.97 -5.51 -14.98
CA THR A 216 10.26 -6.13 -13.85
C THR A 216 10.66 -5.53 -12.51
N GLU A 217 10.80 -4.21 -12.45
CA GLU A 217 11.32 -3.45 -11.33
C GLU A 217 10.77 -2.01 -11.32
N VAL A 218 10.80 -1.35 -10.19
CA VAL A 218 10.73 0.12 -10.10
C VAL A 218 12.15 0.63 -10.28
N GLY A 219 12.53 0.86 -11.54
CA GLY A 219 13.89 1.22 -11.94
C GLY A 219 14.14 2.73 -11.94
N CYS A 220 15.31 3.10 -12.42
CA CYS A 220 15.79 4.50 -12.45
C CYS A 220 14.78 5.45 -13.09
N GLU A 221 14.19 5.05 -14.21
CA GLU A 221 13.29 5.89 -14.99
C GLU A 221 11.90 6.04 -14.38
N SER A 222 11.54 5.20 -13.38
CA SER A 222 10.32 5.40 -12.60
C SER A 222 10.37 6.68 -11.76
N CYS A 223 11.57 7.10 -11.38
CA CYS A 223 11.80 8.31 -10.59
C CYS A 223 12.31 9.46 -11.46
N HIS A 224 13.23 9.19 -12.40
CA HIS A 224 13.93 10.20 -13.19
C HIS A 224 13.29 10.50 -14.54
N GLY A 225 12.23 9.76 -14.89
CA GLY A 225 11.57 9.87 -16.19
C GLY A 225 12.31 9.19 -17.33
N PRO A 226 11.76 9.22 -18.56
CA PRO A 226 12.28 8.51 -19.72
C PRO A 226 13.71 8.94 -20.09
N GLY A 227 14.64 7.98 -20.19
CA GLY A 227 16.06 8.20 -20.32
C GLY A 227 16.62 8.16 -21.74
N SER A 228 15.81 7.91 -22.79
CA SER A 228 16.34 7.67 -24.14
C SER A 228 17.17 8.82 -24.71
N ASN A 229 16.78 10.07 -24.45
CA ASN A 229 17.56 11.24 -24.90
C ASN A 229 18.83 11.41 -24.09
N HIS A 230 18.76 11.16 -22.77
CA HIS A 230 19.93 11.22 -21.89
C HIS A 230 20.96 10.14 -22.26
N ALA A 231 20.52 8.91 -22.49
CA ALA A 231 21.42 7.82 -22.89
C ALA A 231 22.13 8.08 -24.22
N LYS A 232 21.50 8.77 -25.18
CA LYS A 232 22.09 9.15 -26.46
C LYS A 232 23.05 10.32 -26.34
N ALA A 233 22.71 11.31 -25.52
CA ALA A 233 23.47 12.55 -25.33
C ALA A 233 23.45 12.96 -23.86
N PRO A 234 24.34 12.41 -23.02
CA PRO A 234 24.32 12.62 -21.57
C PRO A 234 24.44 14.12 -21.22
N ALA A 235 23.36 14.67 -20.65
CA ALA A 235 23.31 16.04 -20.17
C ALA A 235 22.36 16.15 -19.00
N LYS A 236 22.67 17.01 -18.04
CA LYS A 236 21.85 17.22 -16.82
C LYS A 236 20.47 17.84 -17.11
N THR A 237 20.28 18.37 -18.33
CA THR A 237 19.06 19.07 -18.76
C THR A 237 18.03 18.17 -19.43
N ASN A 238 18.39 16.93 -19.78
CA ASN A 238 17.50 16.01 -20.49
C ASN A 238 17.12 14.76 -19.69
N ILE A 239 17.24 14.85 -18.37
CA ILE A 239 16.76 13.87 -17.37
C ILE A 239 16.41 14.61 -16.08
N ALA A 240 15.43 14.16 -15.33
CA ALA A 240 15.11 14.74 -14.03
C ALA A 240 16.21 14.39 -13.01
N ARG A 241 16.75 15.40 -12.30
CA ARG A 241 17.77 15.21 -11.28
C ARG A 241 17.16 15.08 -9.89
N GLY A 242 16.32 16.03 -9.50
CA GLY A 242 15.54 15.95 -8.28
C GLY A 242 14.22 15.24 -8.55
N VAL A 243 13.81 14.38 -7.64
CA VAL A 243 12.54 13.68 -7.75
C VAL A 243 11.48 14.43 -6.97
N ASP A 244 10.42 14.87 -7.64
CA ASP A 244 9.27 15.50 -6.99
C ASP A 244 8.60 14.47 -6.05
N PRO A 245 8.28 14.82 -4.79
CA PRO A 245 7.50 13.96 -3.89
C PRO A 245 6.24 13.37 -4.53
N LYS A 246 5.63 14.09 -5.48
CA LYS A 246 4.47 13.62 -6.25
C LYS A 246 4.75 12.35 -7.06
N THR A 247 5.98 12.13 -7.48
CA THR A 247 6.39 10.89 -8.17
C THR A 247 6.24 9.69 -7.26
N CYS A 248 6.61 9.84 -5.99
CA CYS A 248 6.50 8.76 -5.00
C CYS A 248 5.05 8.38 -4.72
N VAL A 249 4.16 9.36 -4.54
CA VAL A 249 2.74 9.11 -4.24
C VAL A 249 1.94 8.57 -5.43
N GLY A 250 2.52 8.55 -6.62
CA GLY A 250 1.95 7.82 -7.77
C GLY A 250 1.83 6.31 -7.55
N CYS A 251 2.71 5.75 -6.69
CA CYS A 251 2.70 4.33 -6.31
C CYS A 251 2.47 4.15 -4.80
N HIS A 252 3.02 5.05 -3.97
CA HIS A 252 2.84 5.06 -2.53
C HIS A 252 1.61 5.88 -2.12
N ASP A 253 0.45 5.46 -2.61
CA ASP A 253 -0.82 6.06 -2.24
C ASP A 253 -1.33 5.56 -0.88
N ARG A 254 -2.38 6.20 -0.37
CA ARG A 254 -2.98 5.84 0.92
C ARG A 254 -3.53 4.41 0.97
N GLU A 255 -3.88 3.84 -0.18
CA GLU A 255 -4.45 2.50 -0.24
C GLU A 255 -3.38 1.42 -0.27
N ASN A 256 -2.30 1.62 -1.02
CA ASN A 256 -1.26 0.63 -1.25
C ASN A 256 -0.07 0.79 -0.29
N SER A 257 0.10 2.00 0.29
CA SER A 257 1.18 2.31 1.21
C SER A 257 0.70 3.26 2.32
N PRO A 258 -0.25 2.84 3.19
CA PRO A 258 -0.91 3.72 4.17
C PRO A 258 0.05 4.32 5.21
N GLN A 259 1.25 3.77 5.34
CA GLN A 259 2.29 4.26 6.26
C GLN A 259 3.37 5.06 5.54
N PHE A 260 3.17 5.38 4.24
CA PHE A 260 4.16 6.14 3.50
C PHE A 260 4.25 7.56 4.04
N ASP A 261 5.46 7.95 4.38
CA ASP A 261 5.89 9.30 4.73
C ASP A 261 7.10 9.65 3.88
N TYR A 262 7.00 10.72 3.11
CA TYR A 262 8.03 11.07 2.14
C TYR A 262 9.39 11.29 2.80
N ASP A 263 9.46 12.07 3.89
CA ASP A 263 10.72 12.43 4.53
C ASP A 263 11.44 11.20 5.08
N THR A 264 10.69 10.25 5.64
CA THR A 264 11.24 8.99 6.16
C THR A 264 11.65 8.03 5.05
N TYR A 265 10.90 7.98 3.94
CA TYR A 265 11.13 7.00 2.87
C TYR A 265 12.20 7.46 1.88
N VAL A 266 12.31 8.76 1.62
CA VAL A 266 13.31 9.31 0.71
C VAL A 266 14.74 9.05 1.20
N GLU A 267 14.96 9.08 2.51
CA GLU A 267 16.27 8.78 3.12
C GLU A 267 16.78 7.36 2.77
N LYS A 268 15.87 6.42 2.46
CA LYS A 268 16.22 5.04 2.10
C LYS A 268 16.71 4.91 0.66
N VAL A 269 16.43 5.89 -0.19
CA VAL A 269 16.85 5.90 -1.60
C VAL A 269 17.96 6.93 -1.87
N LEU A 270 18.29 7.77 -0.89
CA LEU A 270 19.42 8.70 -0.98
C LEU A 270 20.73 8.01 -0.63
N GLY A 271 21.82 8.50 -1.18
CA GLY A 271 23.18 7.99 -0.94
C GLY A 271 24.13 8.38 -2.08
N PRO A 272 25.35 7.82 -2.13
CA PRO A 272 26.30 8.10 -3.19
C PRO A 272 25.68 7.92 -4.58
N GLY A 273 25.73 8.96 -5.39
CA GLY A 273 25.09 9.00 -6.71
C GLY A 273 23.61 9.43 -6.70
N HIS A 274 22.99 9.60 -5.52
CA HIS A 274 21.63 10.10 -5.31
C HIS A 274 21.61 11.28 -4.34
N ASP A 275 22.48 12.25 -4.54
CA ASP A 275 22.53 13.46 -3.72
C ASP A 275 21.31 14.35 -4.01
N ARG A 276 20.81 15.05 -2.96
CA ARG A 276 19.72 16.03 -3.06
C ARG A 276 20.07 17.22 -3.95
#